data_8ef81d0fbc880d24d6f370aa65a6d0c2
#
_entry.id   8ef81d0fbc880d24d6f370aa65a6d0c2
#
_cell.length_a   1.000
_cell.length_b   1.000
_cell.length_c   1.000
_cell.angle_alpha   90.00
_cell.angle_beta   90.00
_cell.angle_gamma   90.00
#
_symmetry.space_group_name_H-M   'P 1'
#
loop_
_entity.id
_entity.type
_entity.pdbx_description
1 polymer ?
#
loop_
_entity_poly.entity_id
_entity_poly.type
_entity_poly.pdbx_seq_one_letter_code
_entity_poly.pdbx_strand_id
1 'polypeptide(L)'
;MHPFPDETAHLAEILQKLDAALQEADADVERIDTDYKNAKRYMAQYRGELDPHEMFQNELLLKQTDHTGTIAAASRDRLAKLKDSPYFARIDFKCDDGEEMIVYIGRFTFRCRGEMLIYDWRAPVSGMFYDYETGPAGYDAPAGRIEGYLTRKRQFKIKNCIMEYALESAANIKDDVLQKELS
;
A
#
# COMPACT_ATOMS: atom_id res chain seq x y z
N MET A 1 -12.47 2.86 24.08
CA MET A 1 -13.58 3.21 23.18
C MET A 1 -12.98 3.96 21.98
N HIS A 2 -13.14 3.43 20.79
CA HIS A 2 -12.67 4.13 19.59
C HIS A 2 -13.60 5.29 19.27
N PRO A 3 -13.07 6.52 19.15
CA PRO A 3 -13.91 7.68 18.85
C PRO A 3 -14.49 7.66 17.43
N PHE A 4 -14.01 6.76 16.57
CA PHE A 4 -14.38 6.66 15.16
C PHE A 4 -14.79 5.23 14.78
N PRO A 5 -16.07 4.84 14.96
CA PRO A 5 -16.55 3.50 14.61
C PRO A 5 -16.39 3.17 13.12
N ASP A 6 -16.48 4.17 12.25
CA ASP A 6 -16.24 4.04 10.80
C ASP A 6 -14.81 3.59 10.49
N GLU A 7 -13.83 4.05 11.25
CA GLU A 7 -12.42 3.65 11.06
C GLU A 7 -12.16 2.21 11.54
N THR A 8 -12.84 1.77 12.58
CA THR A 8 -12.75 0.38 13.02
C THR A 8 -13.32 -0.58 11.97
N ALA A 9 -14.45 -0.23 11.37
CA ALA A 9 -15.06 -1.00 10.29
C ALA A 9 -14.17 -1.01 9.02
N HIS A 10 -13.59 0.13 8.68
CA HIS A 10 -12.67 0.24 7.56
C HIS A 10 -11.41 -0.62 7.77
N LEU A 11 -10.83 -0.59 8.96
CA LEU A 11 -9.68 -1.43 9.30
C LEU A 11 -10.00 -2.91 9.12
N ALA A 12 -11.16 -3.37 9.58
CA ALA A 12 -11.59 -4.75 9.42
C ALA A 12 -11.69 -5.15 7.95
N GLU A 13 -12.23 -4.28 7.10
CA GLU A 13 -12.30 -4.50 5.66
C GLU A 13 -10.92 -4.58 5.00
N ILE A 14 -10.02 -3.67 5.34
CA ILE A 14 -8.64 -3.66 4.83
C ILE A 14 -7.88 -4.92 5.26
N LEU A 15 -8.01 -5.32 6.52
CA LEU A 15 -7.37 -6.54 7.02
C LEU A 15 -7.87 -7.79 6.30
N GLN A 16 -9.15 -7.87 5.99
CA GLN A 16 -9.73 -8.98 5.22
C GLN A 16 -9.14 -9.04 3.80
N LYS A 17 -9.02 -7.89 3.14
CA LYS A 17 -8.41 -7.80 1.80
C LYS A 17 -6.92 -8.13 1.83
N LEU A 18 -6.20 -7.70 2.86
CA LEU A 18 -4.78 -8.04 3.06
C LEU A 18 -4.58 -9.53 3.32
N ASP A 19 -5.45 -10.16 4.11
CA ASP A 19 -5.42 -11.61 4.34
C ASP A 19 -5.57 -12.39 3.04
N ALA A 20 -6.53 -12.02 2.21
CA ALA A 20 -6.74 -12.66 0.91
C ALA A 20 -5.52 -12.48 -0.01
N ALA A 21 -4.97 -11.27 -0.09
CA ALA A 21 -3.78 -10.98 -0.88
C ALA A 21 -2.54 -11.73 -0.36
N LEU A 22 -2.39 -11.86 0.95
CA LEU A 22 -1.29 -12.61 1.56
C LEU A 22 -1.39 -14.10 1.26
N GLN A 23 -2.59 -14.69 1.31
CA GLN A 23 -2.81 -16.08 0.93
C GLN A 23 -2.45 -16.34 -0.54
N GLU A 24 -2.83 -15.46 -1.44
CA GLU A 24 -2.44 -15.54 -2.86
C GLU A 24 -0.91 -15.43 -3.02
N ALA A 25 -0.28 -14.50 -2.31
CA ALA A 25 1.17 -14.31 -2.35
C ALA A 25 1.93 -15.53 -1.80
N ASP A 26 1.44 -16.14 -0.73
CA ASP A 26 2.01 -17.38 -0.17
C ASP A 26 1.91 -18.54 -1.18
N ALA A 27 0.76 -18.70 -1.83
CA ALA A 27 0.56 -19.71 -2.86
C ALA A 27 1.48 -19.48 -4.08
N ASP A 28 1.69 -18.24 -4.49
CA ASP A 28 2.61 -17.89 -5.59
C ASP A 28 4.07 -18.20 -5.24
N VAL A 29 4.50 -17.86 -4.04
CA VAL A 29 5.86 -18.18 -3.56
C VAL A 29 6.07 -19.69 -3.54
N GLU A 30 5.12 -20.44 -3.02
CA GLU A 30 5.20 -21.92 -2.96
C GLU A 30 5.22 -22.54 -4.36
N ARG A 31 4.37 -22.08 -5.28
CA ARG A 31 4.34 -22.55 -6.67
C ARG A 31 5.66 -22.28 -7.39
N ILE A 32 6.20 -21.06 -7.27
CA ILE A 32 7.47 -20.68 -7.92
C ILE A 32 8.63 -21.50 -7.34
N ASP A 33 8.67 -21.71 -6.02
CA ASP A 33 9.69 -22.54 -5.37
C ASP A 33 9.62 -24.00 -5.85
N THR A 34 8.43 -24.55 -5.97
CA THR A 34 8.20 -25.91 -6.52
C THR A 34 8.66 -26.01 -7.97
N ASP A 35 8.32 -25.05 -8.80
CA ASP A 35 8.75 -25.00 -10.21
C ASP A 35 10.29 -24.92 -10.32
N TYR A 36 10.92 -24.11 -9.49
CA TYR A 36 12.38 -23.99 -9.44
C TYR A 36 13.04 -25.33 -9.05
N LYS A 37 12.56 -25.97 -7.99
CA LYS A 37 13.06 -27.27 -7.54
C LYS A 37 12.88 -28.37 -8.59
N ASN A 38 11.73 -28.37 -9.26
CA ASN A 38 11.45 -29.33 -10.34
C ASN A 38 12.36 -29.11 -11.56
N ALA A 39 12.58 -27.87 -11.98
CA ALA A 39 13.48 -27.53 -13.06
C ALA A 39 14.92 -27.91 -12.75
N LYS A 40 15.38 -27.65 -11.53
CA LYS A 40 16.72 -28.01 -11.05
C LYS A 40 16.90 -29.54 -11.01
N ARG A 41 15.90 -30.28 -10.58
CA ARG A 41 15.92 -31.74 -10.54
C ARG A 41 15.95 -32.32 -11.97
N TYR A 42 15.17 -31.78 -12.90
CA TYR A 42 15.18 -32.16 -14.29
C TYR A 42 16.57 -31.98 -14.92
N MET A 43 17.21 -30.84 -14.71
CA MET A 43 18.57 -30.58 -15.23
C MET A 43 19.58 -31.57 -14.64
N ALA A 44 19.50 -31.89 -13.35
CA ALA A 44 20.39 -32.86 -12.72
C ALA A 44 20.19 -34.28 -13.29
N GLN A 45 18.94 -34.68 -13.54
CA GLN A 45 18.60 -36.01 -14.05
C GLN A 45 19.05 -36.21 -15.50
N TYR A 46 18.91 -35.19 -16.35
CA TYR A 46 19.17 -35.28 -17.79
C TYR A 46 20.46 -34.59 -18.22
N ARG A 47 21.36 -34.29 -17.30
CA ARG A 47 22.58 -33.50 -17.53
C ARG A 47 23.49 -34.07 -18.65
N GLY A 48 23.54 -35.39 -18.82
CA GLY A 48 24.31 -36.05 -19.87
C GLY A 48 23.59 -36.18 -21.20
N GLU A 49 22.31 -35.88 -21.29
CA GLU A 49 21.47 -36.06 -22.48
C GLU A 49 21.15 -34.76 -23.21
N LEU A 50 21.31 -33.61 -22.52
CA LEU A 50 21.07 -32.29 -23.09
C LEU A 50 22.27 -31.80 -23.87
N ASP A 51 22.03 -31.19 -25.06
CA ASP A 51 23.08 -30.52 -25.79
C ASP A 51 23.46 -29.17 -25.12
N PRO A 52 24.62 -28.55 -25.48
CA PRO A 52 25.06 -27.30 -24.86
C PRO A 52 24.08 -26.13 -25.02
N HIS A 53 23.32 -26.09 -26.10
CA HIS A 53 22.31 -25.04 -26.30
C HIS A 53 21.09 -25.21 -25.38
N GLU A 54 20.59 -26.43 -25.27
CA GLU A 54 19.50 -26.78 -24.34
C GLU A 54 19.90 -26.52 -22.89
N MET A 55 21.13 -26.88 -22.50
CA MET A 55 21.70 -26.60 -21.19
C MET A 55 21.72 -25.10 -20.89
N PHE A 56 22.19 -24.30 -21.84
CA PHE A 56 22.23 -22.85 -21.70
C PHE A 56 20.84 -22.24 -21.52
N GLN A 57 19.86 -22.66 -22.32
CA GLN A 57 18.49 -22.19 -22.22
C GLN A 57 17.84 -22.58 -20.88
N ASN A 58 18.07 -23.80 -20.42
CA ASN A 58 17.54 -24.28 -19.14
C ASN A 58 18.17 -23.54 -17.95
N GLU A 59 19.46 -23.25 -18.00
CA GLU A 59 20.15 -22.43 -16.97
C GLU A 59 19.61 -20.99 -16.93
N LEU A 60 19.35 -20.39 -18.10
CA LEU A 60 18.78 -19.06 -18.19
C LEU A 60 17.36 -19.02 -17.60
N LEU A 61 16.53 -20.00 -17.93
CA LEU A 61 15.18 -20.13 -17.40
C LEU A 61 15.19 -20.33 -15.88
N LEU A 62 16.13 -21.11 -15.37
CA LEU A 62 16.31 -21.34 -13.94
C LEU A 62 16.65 -20.04 -13.19
N LYS A 63 17.55 -19.22 -13.74
CA LYS A 63 17.91 -17.90 -13.20
C LYS A 63 16.70 -16.95 -13.19
N GLN A 64 15.91 -16.93 -14.26
CA GLN A 64 14.69 -16.12 -14.33
C GLN A 64 13.66 -16.56 -13.29
N THR A 65 13.47 -17.86 -13.07
CA THR A 65 12.56 -18.40 -12.06
C THR A 65 13.03 -18.04 -10.66
N ASP A 66 14.33 -18.14 -10.37
CA ASP A 66 14.91 -17.72 -9.09
C ASP A 66 14.68 -16.23 -8.82
N HIS A 67 14.91 -15.38 -9.81
CA HIS A 67 14.67 -13.94 -9.70
C HIS A 67 13.19 -13.62 -9.44
N THR A 68 12.29 -14.27 -10.16
CA THR A 68 10.83 -14.15 -9.97
C THR A 68 10.43 -14.58 -8.55
N GLY A 69 11.02 -15.67 -8.05
CA GLY A 69 10.81 -16.14 -6.68
C GLY A 69 11.26 -15.14 -5.63
N THR A 70 12.38 -14.48 -5.83
CA THR A 70 12.90 -13.43 -4.94
C THR A 70 11.95 -12.22 -4.88
N ILE A 71 11.43 -11.79 -6.02
CA ILE A 71 10.46 -10.69 -6.10
C ILE A 71 9.14 -11.08 -5.40
N ALA A 72 8.65 -12.29 -5.64
CA ALA A 72 7.42 -12.80 -5.01
C ALA A 72 7.55 -12.87 -3.48
N ALA A 73 8.66 -13.36 -2.97
CA ALA A 73 8.95 -13.42 -1.54
C ALA A 73 9.02 -12.03 -0.91
N ALA A 74 9.67 -11.06 -1.58
CA ALA A 74 9.73 -9.68 -1.11
C ALA A 74 8.33 -9.02 -1.07
N SER A 75 7.50 -9.27 -2.07
CA SER A 75 6.12 -8.80 -2.14
C SER A 75 5.26 -9.37 -1.01
N ARG A 76 5.38 -10.68 -0.76
CA ARG A 76 4.72 -11.35 0.37
C ARG A 76 5.13 -10.74 1.71
N ASP A 77 6.42 -10.48 1.92
CA ASP A 77 6.92 -9.90 3.17
C ASP A 77 6.38 -8.49 3.41
N ARG A 78 6.23 -7.68 2.36
CA ARG A 78 5.57 -6.36 2.45
C ARG A 78 4.11 -6.48 2.88
N LEU A 79 3.36 -7.42 2.30
CA LEU A 79 1.96 -7.67 2.68
C LEU A 79 1.85 -8.13 4.14
N ALA A 80 2.74 -8.99 4.61
CA ALA A 80 2.77 -9.43 6.00
C ALA A 80 3.03 -8.26 6.96
N LYS A 81 3.94 -7.34 6.62
CA LYS A 81 4.20 -6.12 7.39
C LYS A 81 3.02 -5.17 7.39
N LEU A 82 2.34 -5.00 6.25
CA LEU A 82 1.13 -4.19 6.17
C LEU A 82 0.00 -4.74 7.04
N LYS A 83 -0.14 -6.06 7.12
CA LYS A 83 -1.17 -6.67 7.95
C LYS A 83 -1.04 -6.29 9.42
N ASP A 84 0.18 -6.18 9.93
CA ASP A 84 0.43 -5.76 11.32
C ASP A 84 -0.03 -4.31 11.58
N SER A 85 0.32 -3.40 10.67
CA SER A 85 -0.01 -1.97 10.74
C SER A 85 -0.25 -1.42 9.32
N PRO A 86 -1.47 -1.53 8.79
CA PRO A 86 -1.73 -1.22 7.39
C PRO A 86 -1.53 0.25 7.03
N TYR A 87 -1.95 1.16 7.90
CA TYR A 87 -1.85 2.60 7.68
C TYR A 87 -1.76 3.34 9.01
N PHE A 88 -1.24 4.56 8.98
CA PHE A 88 -1.09 5.41 10.16
C PHE A 88 -1.76 6.76 10.03
N ALA A 89 -2.26 7.11 8.84
CA ALA A 89 -2.89 8.38 8.58
C ALA A 89 -4.01 8.28 7.54
N ARG A 90 -4.94 9.22 7.62
CA ARG A 90 -5.99 9.47 6.64
C ARG A 90 -6.08 10.96 6.37
N ILE A 91 -6.20 11.32 5.11
CA ILE A 91 -6.58 12.67 4.69
C ILE A 91 -7.81 12.60 3.80
N ASP A 92 -8.71 13.55 3.98
CA ASP A 92 -9.82 13.79 3.09
C ASP A 92 -9.51 15.09 2.34
N PHE A 93 -9.47 15.01 1.01
CA PHE A 93 -9.06 16.10 0.14
C PHE A 93 -10.14 16.35 -0.91
N LYS A 94 -10.50 17.62 -1.06
CA LYS A 94 -11.42 18.06 -2.10
C LYS A 94 -10.66 18.91 -3.10
N CYS A 95 -10.57 18.43 -4.34
CA CYS A 95 -9.93 19.17 -5.42
C CYS A 95 -10.76 20.40 -5.81
N ASP A 96 -10.11 21.40 -6.37
CA ASP A 96 -10.79 22.63 -6.86
C ASP A 96 -11.83 22.34 -7.96
N ASP A 97 -11.66 21.22 -8.69
CA ASP A 97 -12.63 20.73 -9.69
C ASP A 97 -13.89 20.07 -9.08
N GLY A 98 -13.92 19.90 -7.75
CA GLY A 98 -15.02 19.30 -7.00
C GLY A 98 -14.89 17.81 -6.72
N GLU A 99 -13.85 17.14 -7.22
CA GLU A 99 -13.56 15.73 -6.91
C GLU A 99 -13.11 15.57 -5.47
N GLU A 100 -13.64 14.56 -4.79
CA GLU A 100 -13.27 14.24 -3.41
C GLU A 100 -12.45 12.96 -3.36
N MET A 101 -11.38 12.97 -2.54
CA MET A 101 -10.50 11.84 -2.32
C MET A 101 -10.38 11.54 -0.84
N ILE A 102 -10.42 10.26 -0.49
CA ILE A 102 -10.03 9.75 0.82
C ILE A 102 -8.74 8.96 0.63
N VAL A 103 -7.68 9.38 1.30
CA VAL A 103 -6.35 8.79 1.17
C VAL A 103 -5.91 8.22 2.51
N TYR A 104 -5.73 6.90 2.57
CA TYR A 104 -5.08 6.21 3.68
C TYR A 104 -3.60 6.05 3.38
N ILE A 105 -2.75 6.41 4.33
CA ILE A 105 -1.30 6.49 4.17
C ILE A 105 -0.64 5.45 5.07
N GLY A 106 0.23 4.63 4.48
CA GLY A 106 0.97 3.59 5.18
C GLY A 106 2.42 3.47 4.71
N ARG A 107 3.10 2.45 5.18
CA ARG A 107 4.51 2.19 4.83
C ARG A 107 4.69 1.74 3.39
N PHE A 108 3.70 1.04 2.84
CA PHE A 108 3.73 0.49 1.49
C PHE A 108 2.40 0.75 0.80
N THR A 109 2.45 0.87 -0.53
CA THR A 109 1.26 0.89 -1.37
C THR A 109 0.54 -0.45 -1.32
N PHE A 110 -0.78 -0.43 -1.15
CA PHE A 110 -1.63 -1.60 -1.31
C PHE A 110 -2.75 -1.31 -2.32
N ARG A 111 -2.74 -2.08 -3.38
CA ARG A 111 -3.75 -2.03 -4.43
C ARG A 111 -4.48 -3.37 -4.48
N CYS A 112 -5.79 -3.33 -4.51
CA CYS A 112 -6.62 -4.52 -4.59
C CYS A 112 -7.59 -4.37 -5.76
N ARG A 113 -7.54 -5.29 -6.73
CA ARG A 113 -8.40 -5.29 -7.92
C ARG A 113 -8.42 -3.94 -8.67
N GLY A 114 -7.25 -3.31 -8.80
CA GLY A 114 -7.11 -2.02 -9.47
C GLY A 114 -7.45 -0.80 -8.62
N GLU A 115 -8.03 -0.98 -7.44
CA GLU A 115 -8.32 0.10 -6.50
C GLU A 115 -7.14 0.35 -5.55
N MET A 116 -6.74 1.61 -5.41
CA MET A 116 -5.71 2.02 -4.47
C MET A 116 -6.32 2.15 -3.07
N LEU A 117 -5.93 1.26 -2.15
CA LEU A 117 -6.46 1.23 -0.79
C LEU A 117 -5.54 1.89 0.23
N ILE A 118 -4.22 1.74 0.05
CA ILE A 118 -3.20 2.37 0.91
C ILE A 118 -2.16 3.00 0.01
N TYR A 119 -1.84 4.26 0.28
CA TYR A 119 -0.79 5.01 -0.41
C TYR A 119 0.50 4.95 0.42
N ASP A 120 1.62 4.72 -0.25
CA ASP A 120 2.95 4.84 0.37
C ASP A 120 3.15 6.26 0.91
N TRP A 121 3.72 6.38 2.09
CA TRP A 121 3.96 7.68 2.74
C TRP A 121 4.88 8.61 1.91
N ARG A 122 5.69 8.04 1.00
CA ARG A 122 6.59 8.78 0.10
C ARG A 122 5.89 9.26 -1.17
N ALA A 123 4.67 8.81 -1.44
CA ALA A 123 3.92 9.28 -2.61
C ALA A 123 3.61 10.78 -2.52
N PRO A 124 3.60 11.52 -3.64
CA PRO A 124 3.35 12.96 -3.63
C PRO A 124 2.04 13.36 -2.95
N VAL A 125 0.97 12.61 -3.16
CA VAL A 125 -0.33 12.84 -2.50
C VAL A 125 -0.25 12.71 -0.99
N SER A 126 0.57 11.81 -0.49
CA SER A 126 0.79 11.60 0.95
C SER A 126 1.53 12.75 1.62
N GLY A 127 2.30 13.52 0.85
CA GLY A 127 3.01 14.72 1.32
C GLY A 127 2.06 15.76 1.90
N MET A 128 0.82 15.82 1.46
CA MET A 128 -0.18 16.74 2.01
C MET A 128 -0.43 16.52 3.51
N PHE A 129 -0.27 15.30 4.01
CA PHE A 129 -0.39 15.01 5.44
C PHE A 129 0.72 15.68 6.27
N TYR A 130 1.93 15.76 5.72
CA TYR A 130 3.09 16.33 6.42
C TYR A 130 3.23 17.84 6.23
N ASP A 131 2.90 18.32 5.04
CA ASP A 131 3.23 19.67 4.60
C ASP A 131 2.10 20.67 4.89
N TYR A 132 0.88 20.22 5.13
CA TYR A 132 -0.30 21.07 5.28
C TYR A 132 -1.11 20.71 6.53
N GLU A 133 -1.69 21.72 7.13
CA GLU A 133 -2.79 21.57 8.06
C GLU A 133 -4.12 21.44 7.29
N THR A 134 -5.24 21.24 8.01
CA THR A 134 -6.57 21.33 7.39
C THR A 134 -6.74 22.73 6.79
N GLY A 135 -7.22 22.79 5.56
CA GLY A 135 -7.31 24.01 4.80
C GLY A 135 -6.76 23.89 3.38
N PRO A 136 -6.39 25.01 2.75
CA PRO A 136 -5.81 24.97 1.41
C PRO A 136 -4.57 24.10 1.34
N ALA A 137 -4.51 23.21 0.36
CA ALA A 137 -3.43 22.26 0.15
C ALA A 137 -3.30 21.87 -1.32
N GLY A 138 -2.23 21.19 -1.66
CA GLY A 138 -2.01 20.69 -3.00
C GLY A 138 -0.84 19.73 -3.07
N TYR A 139 -0.70 19.05 -4.19
CA TYR A 139 0.41 18.13 -4.45
C TYR A 139 0.75 18.08 -5.94
N ASP A 140 1.97 17.63 -6.23
CA ASP A 140 2.44 17.46 -7.60
C ASP A 140 2.10 16.06 -8.09
N ALA A 141 1.10 15.98 -8.99
CA ALA A 141 0.75 14.74 -9.69
C ALA A 141 1.54 14.62 -11.00
N PRO A 142 1.65 13.42 -11.60
CA PRO A 142 2.35 13.25 -12.88
C PRO A 142 1.85 14.15 -14.01
N ALA A 143 0.54 14.45 -14.02
CA ALA A 143 -0.10 15.30 -15.02
C ALA A 143 -0.04 16.81 -14.68
N GLY A 144 0.51 17.20 -13.53
CA GLY A 144 0.63 18.58 -13.08
C GLY A 144 0.21 18.81 -11.63
N ARG A 145 0.25 20.08 -11.20
CA ARG A 145 -0.13 20.49 -9.84
C ARG A 145 -1.64 20.34 -9.64
N ILE A 146 -2.01 19.70 -8.52
CA ILE A 146 -3.41 19.59 -8.07
C ILE A 146 -3.57 20.43 -6.81
N GLU A 147 -4.48 21.37 -6.84
CA GLU A 147 -4.82 22.26 -5.74
C GLU A 147 -6.21 21.92 -5.21
N GLY A 148 -6.44 22.19 -3.93
CA GLY A 148 -7.71 21.94 -3.29
C GLY A 148 -7.68 22.25 -1.80
N TYR A 149 -8.49 21.51 -1.04
CA TYR A 149 -8.73 21.75 0.36
C TYR A 149 -8.69 20.43 1.15
N LEU A 150 -7.85 20.37 2.20
CA LEU A 150 -7.87 19.29 3.17
C LEU A 150 -9.00 19.52 4.17
N THR A 151 -10.03 18.68 4.09
CA THR A 151 -11.20 18.78 4.96
C THR A 151 -11.04 18.01 6.26
N ARG A 152 -10.15 17.00 6.26
CA ARG A 152 -9.92 16.13 7.42
C ARG A 152 -8.51 15.57 7.40
N LYS A 153 -7.90 15.50 8.58
CA LYS A 153 -6.68 14.75 8.85
C LYS A 153 -6.88 13.88 10.08
N ARG A 154 -6.62 12.59 9.95
CA ARG A 154 -6.63 11.65 11.07
C ARG A 154 -5.29 10.94 11.17
N GLN A 155 -4.88 10.64 12.38
CA GLN A 155 -3.69 9.86 12.68
C GLN A 155 -4.09 8.63 13.50
N PHE A 156 -3.51 7.48 13.16
CA PHE A 156 -3.82 6.21 13.80
C PHE A 156 -2.55 5.55 14.34
N LYS A 157 -2.72 4.81 15.42
CA LYS A 157 -1.74 3.81 15.84
C LYS A 157 -2.39 2.44 15.78
N ILE A 158 -1.93 1.62 14.84
CA ILE A 158 -2.39 0.26 14.63
C ILE A 158 -1.20 -0.66 14.87
N LYS A 159 -1.38 -1.64 15.74
CA LYS A 159 -0.36 -2.63 16.07
C LYS A 159 -1.03 -3.99 16.26
N ASN A 160 -0.43 -5.04 15.71
CA ASN A 160 -0.96 -6.40 15.76
C ASN A 160 -2.42 -6.46 15.29
N CYS A 161 -2.73 -5.78 14.18
CA CYS A 161 -4.07 -5.69 13.60
C CYS A 161 -5.10 -4.93 14.46
N ILE A 162 -4.69 -4.27 15.53
CA ILE A 162 -5.57 -3.57 16.47
C ILE A 162 -5.27 -2.08 16.43
N MET A 163 -6.33 -1.28 16.26
CA MET A 163 -6.26 0.17 16.38
C MET A 163 -6.19 0.56 17.85
N GLU A 164 -5.01 0.98 18.33
CA GLU A 164 -4.81 1.40 19.72
C GLU A 164 -5.40 2.76 19.97
N TYR A 165 -5.23 3.71 19.03
CA TYR A 165 -5.88 5.01 19.06
C TYR A 165 -6.07 5.62 17.67
N ALA A 166 -6.99 6.59 17.62
CA ALA A 166 -7.23 7.45 16.47
C ALA A 166 -7.41 8.89 16.95
N LEU A 167 -6.72 9.82 16.28
CA LEU A 167 -6.78 11.25 16.57
C LEU A 167 -7.20 12.00 15.30
N GLU A 168 -8.09 12.97 15.46
CA GLU A 168 -8.46 13.89 14.36
C GLU A 168 -7.91 15.28 14.68
N SER A 169 -7.19 15.87 13.71
CA SER A 169 -6.80 17.27 13.80
C SER A 169 -8.06 18.12 13.67
N ALA A 170 -8.45 18.82 14.74
CA ALA A 170 -9.53 19.77 14.68
C ALA A 170 -9.14 20.86 13.66
N ALA A 171 -9.96 21.08 12.64
CA ALA A 171 -9.96 22.35 11.95
C ALA A 171 -10.12 23.42 13.05
N ASN A 172 -9.24 24.38 13.10
CA ASN A 172 -9.37 25.50 14.03
C ASN A 172 -10.64 26.26 13.67
N ILE A 173 -11.77 25.84 14.27
CA ILE A 173 -13.06 26.51 14.14
C ILE A 173 -12.93 27.99 14.53
N LYS A 174 -11.92 28.33 15.36
CA LYS A 174 -11.62 29.70 15.72
C LYS A 174 -11.11 30.57 14.58
N ASP A 175 -10.35 30.02 13.65
CA ASP A 175 -9.81 30.80 12.54
C ASP A 175 -10.86 31.02 11.43
N ASP A 176 -11.75 30.05 11.22
CA ASP A 176 -12.87 30.19 10.27
C ASP A 176 -13.91 31.20 10.73
N VAL A 177 -14.15 31.31 12.05
CA VAL A 177 -15.08 32.30 12.62
C VAL A 177 -14.47 33.70 12.55
N LEU A 178 -13.15 33.83 12.84
CA LEU A 178 -12.45 35.10 12.77
C LEU A 178 -12.31 35.62 11.33
N GLN A 179 -12.10 34.75 10.35
CA GLN A 179 -12.03 35.17 8.94
C GLN A 179 -13.41 35.57 8.38
N LYS A 180 -14.51 34.98 8.88
CA LYS A 180 -15.86 35.37 8.49
C LYS A 180 -16.35 36.67 9.15
N GLU A 181 -15.81 37.02 10.31
CA GLU A 181 -16.16 38.28 10.99
C GLU A 181 -15.29 39.46 10.51
N LEU A 182 -14.17 39.20 9.80
CA LEU A 182 -13.26 40.22 9.28
C LEU A 182 -13.43 40.49 7.76
N SER A 183 -14.33 39.82 7.10
CA SER A 183 -14.69 40.03 5.69
C SER A 183 -16.12 40.53 5.55
#